data_d06bf51246271d6cacaec824d1fa8b5f
#
_entry.id   d06bf51246271d6cacaec824d1fa8b5f
#
_cell.length_a   1.000
_cell.length_b   1.000
_cell.length_c   1.000
_cell.angle_alpha   90.00
_cell.angle_beta   90.00
_cell.angle_gamma   90.00
#
_symmetry.space_group_name_H-M   'P 1'
#
loop_
_entity.id
_entity.type
_entity.pdbx_description
1 polymer ?
#
loop_
_entity_poly.entity_id
_entity_poly.type
_entity_poly.pdbx_seq_one_letter_code
_entity_poly.pdbx_strand_id
1 'polypeptide(L)'
;LNEAKSLKEEALEELRLALQNQKNVSDEAENIIKDAKETAKKIQEEANLKSLEIIKRKEEQTKQKILSLEAEAVKNIKEITSRIVIDASKTYIQDKLDNKEKINLISKSSNEIKSSIIK
;
A
#
# COMPACT_ATOMS: atom_id res chain seq x y z
N LEU A 1 -0.14 -11.07 86.98
CA LEU A 1 1.05 -11.71 86.38
C LEU A 1 0.70 -12.54 85.17
N ASN A 2 -0.35 -13.36 85.18
CA ASN A 2 -0.78 -14.16 84.06
C ASN A 2 -1.45 -13.31 82.94
N GLU A 3 -2.19 -12.26 83.32
CA GLU A 3 -2.77 -11.33 82.39
C GLU A 3 -1.76 -10.49 81.58
N ALA A 4 -0.69 -10.04 82.31
CA ALA A 4 0.39 -9.29 81.65
C ALA A 4 1.21 -10.18 80.73
N LYS A 5 1.42 -11.43 81.04
CA LYS A 5 2.09 -12.41 80.22
C LYS A 5 1.26 -12.77 79.02
N SER A 6 -0.05 -12.95 79.20
CA SER A 6 -0.99 -13.22 78.13
C SER A 6 -1.09 -12.05 77.14
N LEU A 7 -1.15 -10.81 77.65
CA LEU A 7 -1.15 -9.59 76.76
C LEU A 7 0.15 -9.47 75.95
N LYS A 8 1.29 -9.82 76.61
CA LYS A 8 2.57 -9.83 75.91
C LYS A 8 2.62 -10.85 74.77
N GLU A 9 2.08 -12.03 74.96
CA GLU A 9 2.03 -13.09 73.99
C GLU A 9 1.11 -12.71 72.86
N GLU A 10 -0.07 -12.10 73.11
CA GLU A 10 -0.99 -11.57 72.07
C GLU A 10 -0.33 -10.46 71.25
N ALA A 11 0.35 -9.52 71.90
CA ALA A 11 1.07 -8.45 71.25
C ALA A 11 2.16 -8.97 70.31
N LEU A 12 2.92 -9.96 70.74
CA LEU A 12 3.98 -10.63 69.99
C LEU A 12 3.37 -11.37 68.74
N GLU A 13 2.24 -12.05 68.95
CA GLU A 13 1.55 -12.76 67.88
C GLU A 13 0.98 -11.79 66.82
N GLU A 14 0.38 -10.69 67.27
CA GLU A 14 -0.09 -9.63 66.36
C GLU A 14 1.06 -9.01 65.55
N LEU A 15 2.19 -8.76 66.21
CA LEU A 15 3.38 -8.25 65.53
C LEU A 15 3.91 -9.24 64.51
N ARG A 16 3.94 -10.53 64.85
CA ARG A 16 4.37 -11.58 63.93
C ARG A 16 3.47 -11.64 62.72
N LEU A 17 2.14 -11.58 62.90
CA LEU A 17 1.18 -11.58 61.80
C LEU A 17 1.31 -10.33 60.94
N ALA A 18 1.51 -9.16 61.54
CA ALA A 18 1.69 -7.91 60.84
C ALA A 18 2.96 -7.94 59.98
N LEU A 19 4.06 -8.47 60.48
CA LEU A 19 5.32 -8.64 59.77
C LEU A 19 5.18 -9.62 58.60
N GLN A 20 4.45 -10.72 58.83
CA GLN A 20 4.16 -11.71 57.78
C GLN A 20 3.29 -11.12 56.68
N ASN A 21 2.26 -10.37 57.05
CA ASN A 21 1.42 -9.67 56.05
C ASN A 21 2.21 -8.64 55.24
N GLN A 22 3.10 -7.90 55.93
CA GLN A 22 3.97 -6.94 55.24
C GLN A 22 4.88 -7.63 54.25
N LYS A 23 5.44 -8.76 54.59
CA LYS A 23 6.28 -9.57 53.71
C LYS A 23 5.48 -10.09 52.53
N ASN A 24 4.27 -10.62 52.76
CA ASN A 24 3.39 -11.12 51.72
C ASN A 24 3.01 -10.03 50.75
N VAL A 25 2.67 -8.83 51.25
CA VAL A 25 2.33 -7.67 50.38
C VAL A 25 3.54 -7.23 49.58
N SER A 26 4.74 -7.23 50.18
CA SER A 26 5.97 -6.90 49.44
C SER A 26 6.27 -7.92 48.35
N ASP A 27 6.15 -9.21 48.64
CA ASP A 27 6.37 -10.28 47.66
C ASP A 27 5.34 -10.21 46.53
N GLU A 28 4.08 -9.93 46.87
CA GLU A 28 3.00 -9.75 45.89
C GLU A 28 3.27 -8.53 45.01
N ALA A 29 3.71 -7.40 45.58
CA ALA A 29 4.07 -6.22 44.82
C ALA A 29 5.23 -6.47 43.83
N GLU A 30 6.26 -7.21 44.26
CA GLU A 30 7.37 -7.62 43.41
C GLU A 30 6.88 -8.48 42.24
N ASN A 31 5.99 -9.45 42.52
CA ASN A 31 5.41 -10.30 41.48
C ASN A 31 4.58 -9.51 40.48
N ILE A 32 3.78 -8.57 40.97
CA ILE A 32 2.99 -7.67 40.11
C ILE A 32 3.92 -6.86 39.19
N ILE A 33 4.99 -6.29 39.70
CA ILE A 33 5.97 -5.54 38.92
C ILE A 33 6.66 -6.44 37.90
N LYS A 34 7.04 -7.65 38.29
CA LYS A 34 7.66 -8.63 37.41
C LYS A 34 6.73 -9.01 36.28
N ASP A 35 5.48 -9.34 36.58
CA ASP A 35 4.48 -9.71 35.61
C ASP A 35 4.18 -8.55 34.66
N ALA A 36 4.11 -7.33 35.17
CA ALA A 36 3.91 -6.12 34.37
C ALA A 36 5.08 -5.90 33.42
N LYS A 37 6.31 -6.11 33.83
CA LYS A 37 7.50 -6.02 32.98
C LYS A 37 7.49 -7.08 31.88
N GLU A 38 7.16 -8.32 32.24
CA GLU A 38 7.04 -9.41 31.25
C GLU A 38 5.94 -9.13 30.25
N THR A 39 4.79 -8.66 30.71
CA THR A 39 3.67 -8.28 29.83
C THR A 39 4.05 -7.14 28.91
N ALA A 40 4.70 -6.10 29.43
CA ALA A 40 5.18 -4.98 28.62
C ALA A 40 6.17 -5.44 27.55
N LYS A 41 7.08 -6.35 27.90
CA LYS A 41 8.04 -6.92 26.95
C LYS A 41 7.34 -7.71 25.84
N LYS A 42 6.37 -8.54 26.19
CA LYS A 42 5.56 -9.30 25.22
C LYS A 42 4.80 -8.37 24.27
N ILE A 43 4.15 -7.33 24.82
CA ILE A 43 3.44 -6.34 24.03
C ILE A 43 4.38 -5.65 23.05
N GLN A 44 5.58 -5.28 23.49
CA GLN A 44 6.58 -4.66 22.65
C GLN A 44 7.05 -5.59 21.52
N GLU A 45 7.32 -6.85 21.83
CA GLU A 45 7.72 -7.86 20.86
C GLU A 45 6.61 -8.11 19.83
N GLU A 46 5.38 -8.26 20.29
CA GLU A 46 4.22 -8.43 19.41
C GLU A 46 3.98 -7.21 18.52
N ALA A 47 4.12 -6.00 19.08
CA ALA A 47 4.00 -4.76 18.32
C ALA A 47 5.09 -4.67 17.25
N ASN A 48 6.32 -5.03 17.56
CA ASN A 48 7.42 -5.06 16.58
C ASN A 48 7.16 -6.07 15.47
N LEU A 49 6.72 -7.29 15.81
CA LEU A 49 6.38 -8.32 14.83
C LEU A 49 5.23 -7.87 13.91
N LYS A 50 4.17 -7.29 14.48
CA LYS A 50 3.06 -6.73 13.71
C LYS A 50 3.49 -5.61 12.80
N SER A 51 4.36 -4.72 13.28
CA SER A 51 4.90 -3.63 12.47
C SER A 51 5.68 -4.14 11.27
N LEU A 52 6.55 -5.15 11.47
CA LEU A 52 7.30 -5.79 10.39
C LEU A 52 6.38 -6.47 9.38
N GLU A 53 5.34 -7.15 9.86
CA GLU A 53 4.35 -7.78 9.00
C GLU A 53 3.58 -6.76 8.16
N ILE A 54 3.16 -5.65 8.79
CA ILE A 54 2.45 -4.56 8.10
C ILE A 54 3.36 -3.93 7.05
N ILE A 55 4.61 -3.65 7.38
CA ILE A 55 5.59 -3.09 6.43
C ILE A 55 5.76 -4.02 5.24
N LYS A 56 5.99 -5.30 5.48
CA LYS A 56 6.15 -6.31 4.42
C LYS A 56 4.92 -6.38 3.50
N ARG A 57 3.74 -6.38 4.09
CA ARG A 57 2.49 -6.39 3.33
C ARG A 57 2.31 -5.11 2.50
N LYS A 58 2.65 -3.96 3.08
CA LYS A 58 2.59 -2.67 2.36
C LYS A 58 3.61 -2.59 1.23
N GLU A 59 4.80 -3.10 1.43
CA GLU A 59 5.81 -3.21 0.38
C GLU A 59 5.31 -4.07 -0.78
N GLU A 60 4.73 -5.22 -0.49
CA GLU A 60 4.17 -6.11 -1.51
C GLU A 60 3.00 -5.46 -2.24
N GLN A 61 2.08 -4.82 -1.53
CA GLN A 61 0.97 -4.08 -2.14
C GLN A 61 1.46 -2.94 -3.03
N THR A 62 2.47 -2.20 -2.59
CA THR A 62 3.07 -1.11 -3.36
C THR A 62 3.73 -1.64 -4.62
N LYS A 63 4.45 -2.75 -4.52
CA LYS A 63 5.10 -3.43 -5.64
C LYS A 63 4.08 -3.87 -6.69
N GLN A 64 2.98 -4.49 -6.25
CA GLN A 64 1.88 -4.88 -7.13
C GLN A 64 1.21 -3.68 -7.80
N LYS A 65 1.02 -2.60 -7.04
CA LYS A 65 0.45 -1.37 -7.58
C LYS A 65 1.36 -0.72 -8.63
N ILE A 66 2.67 -0.71 -8.39
CA ILE A 66 3.65 -0.20 -9.37
C ILE A 66 3.59 -1.03 -10.66
N LEU A 67 3.59 -2.36 -10.56
CA LEU A 67 3.47 -3.25 -11.72
C LEU A 67 2.18 -3.00 -12.50
N SER A 68 1.07 -2.83 -11.81
CA SER A 68 -0.22 -2.52 -12.41
C SER A 68 -0.20 -1.17 -13.13
N LEU A 69 0.37 -0.14 -12.52
CA LEU A 69 0.50 1.20 -13.12
C LEU A 69 1.43 1.18 -14.34
N GLU A 70 2.52 0.44 -14.29
CA GLU A 70 3.42 0.26 -15.43
C GLU A 70 2.70 -0.42 -16.59
N ALA A 71 1.96 -1.49 -16.34
CA ALA A 71 1.17 -2.18 -17.36
C ALA A 71 0.12 -1.27 -17.97
N GLU A 72 -0.58 -0.48 -17.16
CA GLU A 72 -1.56 0.50 -17.62
C GLU A 72 -0.91 1.59 -18.46
N ALA A 73 0.25 2.11 -18.03
CA ALA A 73 0.98 3.12 -18.78
C ALA A 73 1.44 2.59 -20.16
N VAL A 74 1.95 1.37 -20.22
CA VAL A 74 2.34 0.72 -21.48
C VAL A 74 1.12 0.54 -22.40
N LYS A 75 0.01 0.10 -21.84
CA LYS A 75 -1.25 -0.04 -22.60
C LYS A 75 -1.71 1.30 -23.16
N ASN A 76 -1.70 2.35 -22.36
CA ASN A 76 -2.09 3.70 -22.78
C ASN A 76 -1.16 4.24 -23.88
N ILE A 77 0.14 4.04 -23.75
CA ILE A 77 1.11 4.45 -24.78
C ILE A 77 0.85 3.71 -26.09
N LYS A 78 0.60 2.40 -26.04
CA LYS A 78 0.25 1.61 -27.24
C LYS A 78 -1.02 2.09 -27.91
N GLU A 79 -2.06 2.39 -27.12
CA GLU A 79 -3.32 2.91 -27.64
C GLU A 79 -3.15 4.27 -28.31
N ILE A 80 -2.44 5.19 -27.67
CA ILE A 80 -2.15 6.52 -28.21
C ILE A 80 -1.32 6.40 -29.48
N THR A 81 -0.26 5.60 -29.47
CA THR A 81 0.61 5.37 -30.62
C THR A 81 -0.18 4.77 -31.80
N SER A 82 -1.01 3.75 -31.55
CA SER A 82 -1.86 3.14 -32.56
C SER A 82 -2.83 4.15 -33.17
N ARG A 83 -3.42 5.01 -32.35
CA ARG A 83 -4.33 6.07 -32.80
C ARG A 83 -3.62 7.08 -33.69
N ILE A 84 -2.43 7.53 -33.30
CA ILE A 84 -1.60 8.45 -34.05
C ILE A 84 -1.23 7.83 -35.43
N VAL A 85 -0.81 6.58 -35.43
CA VAL A 85 -0.48 5.86 -36.69
C VAL A 85 -1.67 5.72 -37.60
N ILE A 86 -2.83 5.38 -37.06
CA ILE A 86 -4.09 5.26 -37.85
C ILE A 86 -4.48 6.61 -38.40
N ASP A 87 -4.46 7.67 -37.62
CA ASP A 87 -4.84 9.02 -38.03
C ASP A 87 -3.87 9.57 -39.12
N ALA A 88 -2.56 9.37 -38.91
CA ALA A 88 -1.56 9.74 -39.89
C ALA A 88 -1.72 8.96 -41.21
N SER A 89 -2.02 7.67 -41.12
CA SER A 89 -2.26 6.83 -42.29
C SER A 89 -3.53 7.25 -43.07
N LYS A 90 -4.59 7.59 -42.35
CA LYS A 90 -5.81 8.12 -42.95
C LYS A 90 -5.55 9.43 -43.68
N THR A 91 -4.86 10.36 -43.04
CA THR A 91 -4.51 11.65 -43.63
C THR A 91 -3.66 11.46 -44.89
N TYR A 92 -2.66 10.60 -44.82
CA TYR A 92 -1.80 10.28 -45.98
C TYR A 92 -2.58 9.67 -47.15
N ILE A 93 -3.47 8.74 -46.86
CA ILE A 93 -4.31 8.10 -47.88
C ILE A 93 -5.26 9.12 -48.52
N GLN A 94 -5.89 9.97 -47.73
CA GLN A 94 -6.78 11.04 -48.21
C GLN A 94 -6.04 12.01 -49.12
N ASP A 95 -4.85 12.47 -48.72
CA ASP A 95 -4.03 13.36 -49.54
C ASP A 95 -3.63 12.70 -50.85
N LYS A 96 -3.27 11.43 -50.86
CA LYS A 96 -2.95 10.70 -52.08
C LYS A 96 -4.14 10.50 -52.96
N LEU A 97 -5.31 10.20 -52.42
CA LEU A 97 -6.55 10.08 -53.17
C LEU A 97 -6.97 11.42 -53.80
N ASP A 98 -6.89 12.50 -53.03
CA ASP A 98 -7.19 13.84 -53.54
C ASP A 98 -6.25 14.25 -54.66
N ASN A 99 -4.96 13.99 -54.55
CA ASN A 99 -3.99 14.23 -55.62
C ASN A 99 -4.27 13.37 -56.84
N LYS A 100 -4.62 12.11 -56.66
CA LYS A 100 -4.98 11.20 -57.76
C LYS A 100 -6.26 11.65 -58.46
N GLU A 101 -7.28 12.08 -57.74
CA GLU A 101 -8.48 12.66 -58.24
C GLU A 101 -8.22 13.94 -59.03
N LYS A 102 -7.37 14.82 -58.51
CA LYS A 102 -6.94 16.05 -59.21
C LYS A 102 -6.22 15.73 -60.51
N ILE A 103 -5.32 14.77 -60.50
CA ILE A 103 -4.60 14.33 -61.69
C ILE A 103 -5.57 13.72 -62.70
N ASN A 104 -6.50 12.91 -62.29
CA ASN A 104 -7.53 12.33 -63.13
C ASN A 104 -8.43 13.40 -63.73
N LEU A 105 -8.83 14.40 -62.97
CA LEU A 105 -9.60 15.53 -63.40
C LEU A 105 -8.88 16.36 -64.52
N ILE A 106 -7.60 16.65 -64.26
CA ILE A 106 -6.77 17.38 -65.23
C ILE A 106 -6.57 16.55 -66.45
N SER A 107 -6.29 15.27 -66.37
CA SER A 107 -6.17 14.36 -67.53
C SER A 107 -7.45 14.26 -68.29
N LYS A 108 -8.60 14.18 -67.67
CA LYS A 108 -9.92 14.14 -68.27
C LYS A 108 -10.25 15.46 -69.00
N SER A 109 -9.97 16.59 -68.36
CA SER A 109 -10.14 17.92 -68.96
C SER A 109 -9.24 18.12 -70.21
N SER A 110 -7.99 17.66 -70.10
CA SER A 110 -7.05 17.70 -71.21
C SER A 110 -7.50 16.85 -72.40
N ASN A 111 -8.05 15.67 -72.18
CA ASN A 111 -8.59 14.81 -73.20
C ASN A 111 -9.84 15.39 -73.83
N GLU A 112 -10.70 16.03 -73.08
CA GLU A 112 -11.87 16.73 -73.56
C GLU A 112 -11.48 17.92 -74.47
N ILE A 113 -10.49 18.67 -74.05
CA ILE A 113 -9.94 19.78 -74.82
C ILE A 113 -9.36 19.27 -76.19
N LYS A 114 -8.54 18.22 -76.13
CA LYS A 114 -8.00 17.58 -77.37
C LYS A 114 -9.06 17.07 -78.25
N SER A 115 -10.09 16.42 -77.73
CA SER A 115 -11.24 15.94 -78.50
C SER A 115 -12.03 17.08 -79.17
N SER A 116 -12.14 18.20 -78.45
CA SER A 116 -12.81 19.39 -78.95
C SER A 116 -12.02 20.12 -80.04
N ILE A 117 -10.69 20.10 -80.00
CA ILE A 117 -9.83 20.75 -81.01
C ILE A 117 -9.77 19.94 -82.32
N ILE A 118 -9.85 18.64 -82.24
CA ILE A 118 -9.79 17.74 -83.43
C ILE A 118 -11.07 17.72 -84.24
N LYS A 119 -12.17 18.12 -83.60
CA LYS A 119 -13.43 18.34 -84.29
C LYS A 119 -13.46 19.70 -85.00
#